data_90836aeb3afe76cd0cda41b4107762e7
#
_entry.id   90836aeb3afe76cd0cda41b4107762e7
#
_cell.length_a   1.000
_cell.length_b   1.000
_cell.length_c   1.000
_cell.angle_alpha   90.00
_cell.angle_beta   90.00
_cell.angle_gamma   90.00
#
_symmetry.space_group_name_H-M   'P 1'
#
loop_
_entity.id
_entity.type
_entity.pdbx_description
1 polymer ?
#
loop_
_entity_poly.entity_id
_entity_poly.type
_entity_poly.pdbx_seq_one_letter_code
_entity_poly.pdbx_strand_id
1 'polypeptide(L)'
;MTTACTLDGVSAARDGDRIWTDGSFSVGMGAVVGVIGPNGSGKTTLLQMMLGLLPVASGTLTVLGESPHRGNPRIGYVPQNYTAEIGESIRCRDLVTLGRTGTRWGLGGRSGADRASVDAALAAVSAQGFADRRLSQISGGQQQRVAIAQALVGDPALLLLDEPLANLDVRNQHEIVELLRDLRAQREVTIFVVVHDLNPLLSILDGAIYLLDGHAHYGAIGDVVDSDLLTHLYDTPIKVVRTAQGDLFTRS
;
A
#
# COMPACT_ATOMS: atom_id res chain seq x y z
N MET A 1 -1.24 14.80 -17.55
CA MET A 1 -0.60 13.66 -16.88
C MET A 1 -1.71 12.79 -16.31
N THR A 2 -1.61 11.48 -16.47
CA THR A 2 -2.60 10.55 -15.90
C THR A 2 -2.42 10.49 -14.39
N THR A 3 -3.48 10.66 -13.60
CA THR A 3 -3.44 10.62 -12.13
C THR A 3 -3.80 9.24 -11.59
N ALA A 4 -3.14 8.81 -10.53
CA ALA A 4 -3.49 7.61 -9.78
C ALA A 4 -4.70 7.84 -8.89
N CYS A 5 -4.73 8.99 -8.21
CA CYS A 5 -5.93 9.46 -7.52
C CYS A 5 -6.02 10.97 -7.53
N THR A 6 -7.25 11.48 -7.42
CA THR A 6 -7.56 12.91 -7.23
C THR A 6 -8.63 13.02 -6.15
N LEU A 7 -8.36 13.85 -5.16
CA LEU A 7 -9.31 14.29 -4.15
C LEU A 7 -9.66 15.77 -4.42
N ASP A 8 -10.96 16.09 -4.39
CA ASP A 8 -11.47 17.44 -4.53
C ASP A 8 -12.51 17.70 -3.44
N GLY A 9 -12.13 18.44 -2.39
CA GLY A 9 -12.94 18.72 -1.22
C GLY A 9 -13.39 17.46 -0.45
N VAL A 10 -12.62 16.37 -0.53
CA VAL A 10 -13.02 15.09 0.05
C VAL A 10 -12.98 15.13 1.56
N SER A 11 -14.05 14.62 2.17
CA SER A 11 -14.11 14.36 3.62
C SER A 11 -14.38 12.90 3.88
N ALA A 12 -13.77 12.37 4.94
CA ALA A 12 -13.97 11.00 5.42
C ALA A 12 -14.79 11.00 6.71
N ALA A 13 -15.74 10.06 6.80
CA ALA A 13 -16.48 9.80 8.02
C ALA A 13 -16.64 8.29 8.22
N ARG A 14 -16.79 7.88 9.48
CA ARG A 14 -17.09 6.50 9.85
C ARG A 14 -18.08 6.50 10.98
N ASP A 15 -19.13 5.69 10.85
CA ASP A 15 -20.19 5.55 11.87
C ASP A 15 -20.87 6.90 12.26
N GLY A 16 -20.86 7.87 11.33
CA GLY A 16 -21.39 9.22 11.54
C GLY A 16 -20.37 10.25 12.02
N ASP A 17 -19.22 9.82 12.52
CA ASP A 17 -18.16 10.71 13.00
C ASP A 17 -17.21 11.11 11.87
N ARG A 18 -16.91 12.41 11.76
CA ARG A 18 -15.90 12.92 10.82
C ARG A 18 -14.52 12.53 11.30
N ILE A 19 -13.72 11.98 10.36
CA ILE A 19 -12.33 11.59 10.61
C ILE A 19 -11.39 12.69 10.14
N TRP A 20 -11.58 13.18 8.92
CA TRP A 20 -10.89 14.33 8.35
C TRP A 20 -11.70 14.98 7.23
N THR A 21 -11.36 16.22 6.88
CA THR A 21 -12.09 17.07 5.94
C THR A 21 -11.16 17.71 4.90
N ASP A 22 -11.77 18.18 3.82
CA ASP A 22 -11.17 19.11 2.84
C ASP A 22 -9.88 18.61 2.17
N GLY A 23 -9.73 17.30 1.99
CA GLY A 23 -8.63 16.74 1.21
C GLY A 23 -8.74 17.17 -0.26
N SER A 24 -7.78 17.96 -0.74
CA SER A 24 -7.74 18.45 -2.13
C SER A 24 -6.32 18.35 -2.67
N PHE A 25 -6.04 17.27 -3.42
CA PHE A 25 -4.75 17.02 -4.03
C PHE A 25 -4.86 15.95 -5.13
N SER A 26 -3.79 15.80 -5.91
CA SER A 26 -3.66 14.76 -6.94
C SER A 26 -2.31 14.07 -6.85
N VAL A 27 -2.33 12.76 -7.05
CA VAL A 27 -1.12 11.90 -7.11
C VAL A 27 -0.96 11.38 -8.53
N GLY A 28 0.22 11.54 -9.10
CA GLY A 28 0.56 11.02 -10.44
C GLY A 28 0.73 9.50 -10.48
N MET A 29 0.62 8.91 -11.68
CA MET A 29 0.96 7.50 -11.91
C MET A 29 2.45 7.24 -11.73
N GLY A 30 2.82 6.01 -11.32
CA GLY A 30 4.20 5.55 -11.15
C GLY A 30 4.89 6.07 -9.88
N ALA A 31 4.17 6.80 -9.02
CA ALA A 31 4.72 7.30 -7.75
C ALA A 31 4.65 6.24 -6.65
N VAL A 32 5.61 6.29 -5.72
CA VAL A 32 5.56 5.63 -4.42
C VAL A 32 5.21 6.67 -3.37
N VAL A 33 4.08 6.50 -2.70
CA VAL A 33 3.50 7.49 -1.78
C VAL A 33 3.30 6.88 -0.40
N GLY A 34 3.91 7.50 0.60
CA GLY A 34 3.64 7.19 2.00
C GLY A 34 2.27 7.72 2.43
N VAL A 35 1.55 6.97 3.27
CA VAL A 35 0.35 7.45 3.95
C VAL A 35 0.62 7.43 5.44
N ILE A 36 0.72 8.61 6.05
CA ILE A 36 1.16 8.80 7.43
C ILE A 36 0.15 9.59 8.25
N GLY A 37 0.22 9.44 9.56
CA GLY A 37 -0.64 10.11 10.52
C GLY A 37 -0.76 9.31 11.81
N PRO A 38 -1.26 9.91 12.89
CA PRO A 38 -1.50 9.25 14.15
C PRO A 38 -2.40 8.01 14.03
N ASN A 39 -2.44 7.19 15.08
CA ASN A 39 -3.41 6.11 15.14
C ASN A 39 -4.83 6.69 15.16
N GLY A 40 -5.73 6.10 14.37
CA GLY A 40 -7.10 6.59 14.25
C GLY A 40 -7.29 7.77 13.29
N SER A 41 -6.24 8.33 12.70
CA SER A 41 -6.34 9.48 11.76
C SER A 41 -7.05 9.16 10.44
N GLY A 42 -7.37 7.87 10.16
CA GLY A 42 -8.11 7.48 8.96
C GLY A 42 -7.25 7.01 7.78
N LYS A 43 -6.01 6.58 8.00
CA LYS A 43 -5.14 6.03 6.94
C LYS A 43 -5.80 4.86 6.21
N THR A 44 -6.23 3.83 6.94
CA THR A 44 -6.98 2.69 6.39
C THR A 44 -8.32 3.12 5.78
N THR A 45 -8.98 4.13 6.35
CA THR A 45 -10.23 4.71 5.79
C THR A 45 -9.99 5.29 4.40
N LEU A 46 -8.90 6.02 4.19
CA LEU A 46 -8.51 6.52 2.87
C LEU A 46 -8.34 5.36 1.87
N LEU A 47 -7.61 4.30 2.23
CA LEU A 47 -7.46 3.13 1.37
C LEU A 47 -8.80 2.46 1.07
N GLN A 48 -9.68 2.32 2.08
CA GLN A 48 -11.01 1.74 1.90
C GLN A 48 -11.91 2.59 0.98
N MET A 49 -11.80 3.92 1.05
CA MET A 49 -12.49 4.81 0.10
C MET A 49 -11.95 4.64 -1.32
N MET A 50 -10.63 4.56 -1.50
CA MET A 50 -10.00 4.29 -2.81
C MET A 50 -10.41 2.94 -3.40
N LEU A 51 -10.67 1.94 -2.56
CA LEU A 51 -11.19 0.62 -2.96
C LEU A 51 -12.70 0.59 -3.23
N GLY A 52 -13.43 1.70 -2.99
CA GLY A 52 -14.88 1.75 -3.06
C GLY A 52 -15.58 0.91 -1.97
N LEU A 53 -14.88 0.61 -0.87
CA LEU A 53 -15.42 -0.11 0.28
C LEU A 53 -16.18 0.81 1.23
N LEU A 54 -15.76 2.08 1.30
CA LEU A 54 -16.42 3.15 2.05
C LEU A 54 -16.72 4.32 1.12
N PRO A 55 -17.89 4.94 1.23
CA PRO A 55 -18.21 6.16 0.48
C PRO A 55 -17.44 7.35 1.06
N VAL A 56 -17.21 8.38 0.26
CA VAL A 56 -16.79 9.71 0.73
C VAL A 56 -17.96 10.38 1.46
N ALA A 57 -17.68 11.14 2.53
CA ALA A 57 -18.71 11.91 3.23
C ALA A 57 -19.11 13.17 2.47
N SER A 58 -18.16 13.80 1.77
CA SER A 58 -18.38 14.93 0.85
C SER A 58 -17.21 15.01 -0.14
N GLY A 59 -17.37 15.84 -1.17
CA GLY A 59 -16.37 16.04 -2.22
C GLY A 59 -16.38 14.93 -3.28
N THR A 60 -15.34 14.92 -4.10
CA THR A 60 -15.20 13.96 -5.20
C THR A 60 -13.85 13.25 -5.12
N LEU A 61 -13.89 11.92 -5.07
CA LEU A 61 -12.72 11.05 -5.17
C LEU A 61 -12.72 10.34 -6.52
N THR A 62 -11.62 10.44 -7.26
CA THR A 62 -11.37 9.60 -8.43
C THR A 62 -10.11 8.77 -8.25
N VAL A 63 -10.14 7.51 -8.68
CA VAL A 63 -9.01 6.59 -8.63
C VAL A 63 -8.84 5.98 -10.02
N LEU A 64 -7.64 6.09 -10.58
CA LEU A 64 -7.31 5.66 -11.95
C LEU A 64 -8.26 6.27 -13.01
N GLY A 65 -8.75 7.52 -12.74
CA GLY A 65 -9.62 8.29 -13.63
C GLY A 65 -11.10 7.99 -13.53
N GLU A 66 -11.54 7.15 -12.59
CA GLU A 66 -12.94 6.76 -12.40
C GLU A 66 -13.37 6.84 -10.92
N SER A 67 -14.67 6.87 -10.66
CA SER A 67 -15.18 6.79 -9.29
C SER A 67 -14.82 5.45 -8.65
N PRO A 68 -14.36 5.42 -7.38
CA PRO A 68 -14.03 4.19 -6.71
C PRO A 68 -15.20 3.19 -6.68
N HIS A 69 -14.92 1.94 -6.99
CA HIS A 69 -15.89 0.86 -6.92
C HIS A 69 -15.25 -0.44 -6.44
N ARG A 70 -16.03 -1.30 -5.79
CA ARG A 70 -15.56 -2.57 -5.26
C ARG A 70 -15.10 -3.50 -6.38
N GLY A 71 -13.99 -4.20 -6.14
CA GLY A 71 -13.49 -5.23 -7.05
C GLY A 71 -12.84 -4.68 -8.32
N ASN A 72 -12.35 -3.45 -8.32
CA ASN A 72 -11.59 -2.90 -9.44
C ASN A 72 -10.33 -3.74 -9.68
N PRO A 73 -10.23 -4.46 -10.83
CA PRO A 73 -9.10 -5.36 -11.10
C PRO A 73 -7.78 -4.62 -11.31
N ARG A 74 -7.82 -3.30 -11.51
CA ARG A 74 -6.65 -2.46 -11.68
C ARG A 74 -6.01 -2.04 -10.35
N ILE A 75 -6.60 -2.44 -9.21
CA ILE A 75 -6.11 -2.12 -7.86
C ILE A 75 -5.77 -3.43 -7.14
N GLY A 76 -4.50 -3.56 -6.70
CA GLY A 76 -4.08 -4.59 -5.77
C GLY A 76 -4.11 -4.07 -4.34
N TYR A 77 -4.53 -4.87 -3.38
CA TYR A 77 -4.61 -4.47 -1.97
C TYR A 77 -4.03 -5.53 -1.04
N VAL A 78 -3.20 -5.11 -0.10
CA VAL A 78 -2.71 -5.92 1.00
C VAL A 78 -3.17 -5.29 2.31
N PRO A 79 -4.11 -5.90 3.04
CA PRO A 79 -4.58 -5.40 4.34
C PRO A 79 -3.56 -5.66 5.46
N GLN A 80 -3.66 -4.89 6.55
CA GLN A 80 -2.75 -4.93 7.71
C GLN A 80 -2.65 -6.33 8.34
N ASN A 81 -3.76 -7.04 8.51
CA ASN A 81 -3.81 -8.34 9.19
C ASN A 81 -3.98 -9.50 8.21
N TYR A 82 -3.36 -9.42 7.05
CA TYR A 82 -3.51 -10.34 5.95
C TYR A 82 -3.39 -11.83 6.34
N THR A 83 -2.36 -12.20 7.10
CA THR A 83 -2.08 -13.60 7.45
C THR A 83 -3.03 -14.17 8.50
N ALA A 84 -3.56 -13.34 9.40
CA ALA A 84 -4.50 -13.77 10.44
C ALA A 84 -5.87 -14.16 9.86
N GLU A 85 -6.26 -13.58 8.73
CA GLU A 85 -7.59 -13.75 8.14
C GLU A 85 -7.70 -14.98 7.20
N ILE A 86 -6.59 -15.46 6.63
CA ILE A 86 -6.61 -16.42 5.52
C ILE A 86 -6.47 -17.87 5.96
N GLY A 87 -5.99 -18.12 7.16
CA GLY A 87 -5.73 -19.47 7.65
C GLY A 87 -4.36 -20.03 7.20
N GLU A 88 -3.64 -20.56 8.15
CA GLU A 88 -2.23 -20.96 8.02
C GLU A 88 -2.00 -22.20 7.12
N SER A 89 -3.06 -22.94 6.77
CA SER A 89 -2.96 -24.23 6.07
C SER A 89 -2.89 -24.13 4.55
N ILE A 90 -3.17 -22.94 3.98
CA ILE A 90 -3.16 -22.73 2.53
C ILE A 90 -1.73 -22.71 1.98
N ARG A 91 -1.52 -23.25 0.78
CA ARG A 91 -0.22 -23.12 0.09
C ARG A 91 -0.06 -21.72 -0.50
N CYS A 92 1.17 -21.21 -0.50
CA CYS A 92 1.45 -19.88 -1.05
C CYS A 92 0.95 -19.72 -2.48
N ARG A 93 1.20 -20.68 -3.36
CA ARG A 93 0.72 -20.69 -4.74
C ARG A 93 -0.81 -20.66 -4.84
N ASP A 94 -1.50 -21.41 -4.00
CA ASP A 94 -2.96 -21.45 -4.00
C ASP A 94 -3.54 -20.10 -3.56
N LEU A 95 -2.91 -19.47 -2.58
CA LEU A 95 -3.27 -18.15 -2.10
C LEU A 95 -3.11 -17.08 -3.20
N VAL A 96 -1.97 -17.05 -3.90
CA VAL A 96 -1.76 -16.14 -5.03
C VAL A 96 -2.79 -16.42 -6.14
N THR A 97 -3.15 -17.70 -6.37
CA THR A 97 -4.19 -18.08 -7.33
C THR A 97 -5.54 -17.49 -6.97
N LEU A 98 -5.90 -17.40 -5.67
CA LEU A 98 -7.17 -16.78 -5.25
C LEU A 98 -7.24 -15.30 -5.64
N GLY A 99 -6.12 -14.58 -5.63
CA GLY A 99 -6.06 -13.20 -6.12
C GLY A 99 -6.47 -13.06 -7.59
N ARG A 100 -6.21 -14.09 -8.40
CA ARG A 100 -6.59 -14.11 -9.83
C ARG A 100 -8.00 -14.64 -10.09
N THR A 101 -8.45 -15.60 -9.30
CA THR A 101 -9.68 -16.37 -9.58
C THR A 101 -10.77 -16.19 -8.54
N GLY A 102 -10.48 -15.54 -7.42
CA GLY A 102 -11.41 -15.44 -6.27
C GLY A 102 -12.76 -14.75 -6.58
N THR A 103 -12.84 -13.97 -7.66
CA THR A 103 -14.09 -13.37 -8.14
C THR A 103 -14.86 -14.24 -9.14
N ARG A 104 -14.30 -15.39 -9.58
CA ARG A 104 -14.91 -16.27 -10.55
C ARG A 104 -15.65 -17.39 -9.85
N TRP A 105 -16.96 -17.47 -10.02
CA TRP A 105 -17.80 -18.57 -9.57
C TRP A 105 -17.90 -19.64 -10.67
N GLY A 106 -17.70 -20.91 -10.33
CA GLY A 106 -17.95 -22.05 -11.23
C GLY A 106 -16.86 -23.12 -11.17
N LEU A 107 -17.14 -24.28 -11.81
CA LEU A 107 -16.25 -25.44 -11.93
C LEU A 107 -15.15 -25.26 -13.00
N GLY A 108 -14.87 -24.04 -13.44
CA GLY A 108 -13.83 -23.75 -14.43
C GLY A 108 -12.43 -24.07 -13.89
N GLY A 109 -11.73 -24.98 -14.56
CA GLY A 109 -10.34 -25.29 -14.26
C GLY A 109 -9.44 -24.06 -14.46
N ARG A 110 -8.29 -24.03 -13.80
CA ARG A 110 -7.25 -22.99 -13.99
C ARG A 110 -6.78 -23.01 -15.43
N SER A 111 -6.88 -21.88 -16.13
CA SER A 111 -6.35 -21.77 -17.50
C SER A 111 -4.82 -21.74 -17.48
N GLY A 112 -4.19 -22.05 -18.62
CA GLY A 112 -2.74 -21.89 -18.77
C GLY A 112 -2.28 -20.45 -18.51
N ALA A 113 -3.11 -19.47 -18.90
CA ALA A 113 -2.85 -18.04 -18.66
C ALA A 113 -2.90 -17.70 -17.17
N ASP A 114 -3.84 -18.27 -16.40
CA ASP A 114 -3.90 -18.03 -14.94
C ASP A 114 -2.67 -18.59 -14.22
N ARG A 115 -2.17 -19.77 -14.66
CA ARG A 115 -0.92 -20.34 -14.12
C ARG A 115 0.28 -19.45 -14.41
N ALA A 116 0.43 -18.98 -15.66
CA ALA A 116 1.50 -18.08 -16.04
C ALA A 116 1.47 -16.76 -15.23
N SER A 117 0.28 -16.17 -14.99
CA SER A 117 0.14 -14.97 -14.17
C SER A 117 0.57 -15.22 -12.71
N VAL A 118 0.19 -16.37 -12.14
CA VAL A 118 0.60 -16.77 -10.78
C VAL A 118 2.11 -16.97 -10.69
N ASP A 119 2.71 -17.66 -11.65
CA ASP A 119 4.17 -17.87 -11.70
C ASP A 119 4.92 -16.56 -11.86
N ALA A 120 4.43 -15.65 -12.70
CA ALA A 120 5.00 -14.31 -12.88
C ALA A 120 4.89 -13.45 -11.61
N ALA A 121 3.76 -13.51 -10.89
CA ALA A 121 3.59 -12.79 -9.62
C ALA A 121 4.52 -13.32 -8.52
N LEU A 122 4.63 -14.66 -8.39
CA LEU A 122 5.57 -15.30 -7.46
C LEU A 122 7.03 -14.97 -7.80
N ALA A 123 7.38 -14.92 -9.08
CA ALA A 123 8.70 -14.54 -9.54
C ALA A 123 9.03 -13.08 -9.19
N ALA A 124 8.08 -12.17 -9.41
CA ALA A 124 8.25 -10.75 -9.13
C ALA A 124 8.58 -10.45 -7.66
N VAL A 125 8.15 -11.32 -6.74
CA VAL A 125 8.44 -11.19 -5.30
C VAL A 125 9.50 -12.18 -4.80
N SER A 126 10.20 -12.88 -5.69
CA SER A 126 11.21 -13.92 -5.35
C SER A 126 10.66 -15.04 -4.44
N ALA A 127 9.41 -15.46 -4.68
CA ALA A 127 8.72 -16.48 -3.86
C ALA A 127 8.70 -17.88 -4.49
N GLN A 128 9.33 -18.11 -5.65
CA GLN A 128 9.27 -19.40 -6.37
C GLN A 128 9.77 -20.56 -5.50
N GLY A 129 10.85 -20.35 -4.72
CA GLY A 129 11.50 -21.38 -3.92
C GLY A 129 10.65 -21.94 -2.77
N PHE A 130 9.57 -21.25 -2.40
CA PHE A 130 8.66 -21.67 -1.34
C PHE A 130 7.18 -21.62 -1.74
N ALA A 131 6.89 -21.47 -3.03
CA ALA A 131 5.54 -21.34 -3.56
C ALA A 131 4.62 -22.51 -3.17
N ASP A 132 5.13 -23.71 -3.07
CA ASP A 132 4.38 -24.93 -2.74
C ASP A 132 4.32 -25.22 -1.23
N ARG A 133 4.99 -24.42 -0.38
CA ARG A 133 4.90 -24.53 1.08
C ARG A 133 3.59 -23.91 1.57
N ARG A 134 3.16 -24.32 2.78
CA ARG A 134 2.03 -23.69 3.48
C ARG A 134 2.49 -22.38 4.12
N LEU A 135 1.57 -21.42 4.31
CA LEU A 135 1.88 -20.15 4.98
C LEU A 135 2.50 -20.34 6.36
N SER A 136 2.03 -21.33 7.15
CA SER A 136 2.58 -21.65 8.46
C SER A 136 4.03 -22.19 8.44
N GLN A 137 4.58 -22.53 7.27
CA GLN A 137 5.92 -23.11 7.10
C GLN A 137 6.96 -22.09 6.60
N ILE A 138 6.58 -20.83 6.48
CA ILE A 138 7.43 -19.76 5.96
C ILE A 138 7.52 -18.60 6.96
N SER A 139 8.59 -17.79 6.86
CA SER A 139 8.78 -16.62 7.73
C SER A 139 7.79 -15.49 7.46
N GLY A 140 7.63 -14.56 8.43
CA GLY A 140 6.77 -13.39 8.27
C GLY A 140 7.12 -12.54 7.03
N GLY A 141 8.40 -12.31 6.74
CA GLY A 141 8.84 -11.63 5.52
C GLY A 141 8.47 -12.40 4.25
N GLN A 142 8.56 -13.74 4.27
CA GLN A 142 8.10 -14.56 3.15
C GLN A 142 6.57 -14.52 3.01
N GLN A 143 5.82 -14.52 4.11
CA GLN A 143 4.36 -14.34 4.08
C GLN A 143 3.99 -12.98 3.47
N GLN A 144 4.70 -11.92 3.83
CA GLN A 144 4.50 -10.59 3.25
C GLN A 144 4.75 -10.56 1.74
N ARG A 145 5.81 -11.22 1.26
CA ARG A 145 6.07 -11.38 -0.18
C ARG A 145 4.92 -12.10 -0.90
N VAL A 146 4.35 -13.15 -0.29
CA VAL A 146 3.20 -13.88 -0.85
C VAL A 146 1.95 -13.00 -0.89
N ALA A 147 1.70 -12.17 0.15
CA ALA A 147 0.61 -11.21 0.17
C ALA A 147 0.73 -10.18 -0.97
N ILE A 148 1.93 -9.66 -1.18
CA ILE A 148 2.21 -8.74 -2.30
C ILE A 148 2.02 -9.47 -3.64
N ALA A 149 2.48 -10.73 -3.79
CA ALA A 149 2.26 -11.51 -5.01
C ALA A 149 0.79 -11.71 -5.33
N GLN A 150 -0.05 -11.97 -4.31
CA GLN A 150 -1.50 -12.07 -4.49
C GLN A 150 -2.11 -10.77 -4.98
N ALA A 151 -1.67 -9.63 -4.45
CA ALA A 151 -2.14 -8.32 -4.89
C ALA A 151 -1.68 -7.98 -6.33
N LEU A 152 -0.51 -8.50 -6.76
CA LEU A 152 0.09 -8.26 -8.07
C LEU A 152 -0.42 -9.18 -9.19
N VAL A 153 -1.06 -10.30 -8.87
CA VAL A 153 -1.36 -11.35 -9.85
C VAL A 153 -2.34 -10.90 -10.96
N GLY A 154 -3.10 -9.83 -10.70
CA GLY A 154 -4.00 -9.17 -11.65
C GLY A 154 -3.33 -8.15 -12.54
N ASP A 155 -2.03 -7.92 -12.39
CA ASP A 155 -1.27 -6.84 -13.04
C ASP A 155 -1.88 -5.45 -12.79
N PRO A 156 -2.01 -5.04 -11.50
CA PRO A 156 -2.67 -3.80 -11.15
C PRO A 156 -1.85 -2.57 -11.54
N ALA A 157 -2.52 -1.47 -11.86
CA ALA A 157 -1.90 -0.15 -12.07
C ALA A 157 -1.63 0.59 -10.74
N LEU A 158 -2.35 0.20 -9.67
CA LEU A 158 -2.25 0.77 -8.33
C LEU A 158 -2.15 -0.35 -7.28
N LEU A 159 -1.16 -0.25 -6.40
CA LEU A 159 -0.97 -1.15 -5.27
C LEU A 159 -1.16 -0.38 -3.97
N LEU A 160 -2.09 -0.83 -3.15
CA LEU A 160 -2.38 -0.28 -1.83
C LEU A 160 -1.88 -1.25 -0.76
N LEU A 161 -0.97 -0.81 0.10
CA LEU A 161 -0.35 -1.61 1.14
C LEU A 161 -0.64 -0.99 2.51
N ASP A 162 -1.37 -1.70 3.35
CA ASP A 162 -1.71 -1.25 4.69
C ASP A 162 -0.75 -1.85 5.72
N GLU A 163 0.23 -1.06 6.16
CA GLU A 163 1.29 -1.41 7.12
C GLU A 163 2.11 -2.66 6.73
N PRO A 164 2.66 -2.73 5.50
CA PRO A 164 3.33 -3.94 5.01
C PRO A 164 4.65 -4.25 5.70
N LEU A 165 5.20 -3.32 6.47
CA LEU A 165 6.46 -3.47 7.22
C LEU A 165 6.24 -3.78 8.70
N ALA A 166 4.98 -3.79 9.18
CA ALA A 166 4.67 -4.07 10.58
C ALA A 166 5.11 -5.49 10.97
N ASN A 167 5.61 -5.62 12.19
CA ASN A 167 6.07 -6.90 12.77
C ASN A 167 7.21 -7.61 12.00
N LEU A 168 7.88 -6.93 11.08
CA LEU A 168 9.07 -7.42 10.40
C LEU A 168 10.34 -6.90 11.09
N ASP A 169 11.37 -7.74 11.18
CA ASP A 169 12.70 -7.28 11.58
C ASP A 169 13.32 -6.37 10.51
N VAL A 170 14.37 -5.63 10.87
CA VAL A 170 15.03 -4.63 10.02
C VAL A 170 15.47 -5.22 8.68
N ARG A 171 15.97 -6.46 8.67
CA ARG A 171 16.40 -7.13 7.44
C ARG A 171 15.21 -7.39 6.51
N ASN A 172 14.14 -7.96 7.04
CA ASN A 172 12.94 -8.25 6.25
C ASN A 172 12.27 -6.94 5.77
N GLN A 173 12.26 -5.87 6.59
CA GLN A 173 11.79 -4.54 6.16
C GLN A 173 12.59 -4.06 4.96
N HIS A 174 13.93 -4.10 5.02
CA HIS A 174 14.79 -3.70 3.91
C HIS A 174 14.49 -4.51 2.63
N GLU A 175 14.35 -5.83 2.76
CA GLU A 175 14.05 -6.71 1.63
C GLU A 175 12.69 -6.38 0.99
N ILE A 176 11.67 -5.97 1.77
CA ILE A 176 10.38 -5.53 1.21
C ILE A 176 10.52 -4.16 0.53
N VAL A 177 11.29 -3.23 1.10
CA VAL A 177 11.53 -1.91 0.48
C VAL A 177 12.22 -2.05 -0.88
N GLU A 178 13.25 -2.88 -0.98
CA GLU A 178 13.92 -3.19 -2.25
C GLU A 178 12.93 -3.82 -3.26
N LEU A 179 12.10 -4.76 -2.80
CA LEU A 179 11.05 -5.34 -3.63
C LEU A 179 10.10 -4.26 -4.19
N LEU A 180 9.64 -3.31 -3.36
CA LEU A 180 8.76 -2.23 -3.82
C LEU A 180 9.45 -1.31 -4.83
N ARG A 181 10.74 -1.02 -4.64
CA ARG A 181 11.57 -0.28 -5.61
C ARG A 181 11.61 -0.98 -6.96
N ASP A 182 11.89 -2.29 -6.96
CA ASP A 182 11.97 -3.10 -8.17
C ASP A 182 10.62 -3.19 -8.89
N LEU A 183 9.53 -3.38 -8.15
CA LEU A 183 8.18 -3.43 -8.70
C LEU A 183 7.80 -2.11 -9.39
N ARG A 184 8.11 -0.96 -8.75
CA ARG A 184 7.91 0.35 -9.36
C ARG A 184 8.68 0.48 -10.68
N ALA A 185 9.97 0.12 -10.67
CA ALA A 185 10.85 0.29 -11.82
C ALA A 185 10.48 -0.63 -12.99
N GLN A 186 10.06 -1.86 -12.72
CA GLN A 186 9.81 -2.88 -13.75
C GLN A 186 8.38 -2.90 -14.27
N ARG A 187 7.39 -2.46 -13.45
CA ARG A 187 5.95 -2.57 -13.77
C ARG A 187 5.23 -1.23 -13.87
N GLU A 188 5.95 -0.12 -13.64
CA GLU A 188 5.36 1.24 -13.61
C GLU A 188 4.12 1.36 -12.70
N VAL A 189 4.02 0.47 -11.69
CA VAL A 189 2.92 0.44 -10.75
C VAL A 189 3.01 1.62 -9.78
N THR A 190 1.89 2.28 -9.53
CA THR A 190 1.77 3.26 -8.46
C THR A 190 1.59 2.55 -7.14
N ILE A 191 2.29 2.95 -6.08
CA ILE A 191 2.26 2.27 -4.79
C ILE A 191 1.90 3.25 -3.69
N PHE A 192 0.85 2.97 -2.92
CA PHE A 192 0.52 3.67 -1.69
C PHE A 192 0.83 2.75 -0.52
N VAL A 193 1.62 3.25 0.43
CA VAL A 193 2.08 2.48 1.59
C VAL A 193 1.69 3.21 2.87
N VAL A 194 0.78 2.64 3.65
CA VAL A 194 0.52 3.12 5.01
C VAL A 194 1.67 2.68 5.91
N VAL A 195 2.26 3.62 6.63
CA VAL A 195 3.37 3.35 7.54
C VAL A 195 3.29 4.20 8.80
N HIS A 196 3.87 3.69 9.89
CA HIS A 196 4.07 4.43 11.12
C HIS A 196 5.46 5.09 11.17
N ASP A 197 6.46 4.51 10.54
CA ASP A 197 7.81 5.05 10.42
C ASP A 197 8.18 5.18 8.94
N LEU A 198 8.54 6.40 8.53
CA LEU A 198 8.96 6.70 7.17
C LEU A 198 10.38 6.24 6.87
N ASN A 199 11.25 6.11 7.89
CA ASN A 199 12.68 5.87 7.69
C ASN A 199 13.00 4.74 6.70
N PRO A 200 12.39 3.55 6.81
CA PRO A 200 12.70 2.45 5.90
C PRO A 200 12.40 2.77 4.43
N LEU A 201 11.42 3.66 4.18
CA LEU A 201 10.90 3.96 2.84
C LEU A 201 11.43 5.25 2.24
N LEU A 202 12.09 6.13 3.01
CA LEU A 202 12.50 7.47 2.55
C LEU A 202 13.26 7.45 1.22
N SER A 203 14.06 6.42 0.99
CA SER A 203 14.86 6.28 -0.25
C SER A 203 14.05 5.95 -1.50
N ILE A 204 12.77 5.58 -1.37
CA ILE A 204 11.90 5.20 -2.51
C ILE A 204 10.66 6.08 -2.63
N LEU A 205 10.33 6.90 -1.62
CA LEU A 205 9.14 7.75 -1.62
C LEU A 205 9.32 8.97 -2.51
N ASP A 206 8.34 9.25 -3.36
CA ASP A 206 8.24 10.50 -4.12
C ASP A 206 7.47 11.58 -3.33
N GLY A 207 6.52 11.17 -2.50
CA GLY A 207 5.70 12.06 -1.67
C GLY A 207 5.01 11.32 -0.54
N ALA A 208 4.29 12.07 0.27
CA ALA A 208 3.45 11.47 1.30
C ALA A 208 2.10 12.20 1.42
N ILE A 209 1.06 11.41 1.68
CA ILE A 209 -0.23 11.88 2.18
C ILE A 209 -0.13 11.86 3.71
N TYR A 210 -0.38 13.00 4.35
CA TYR A 210 -0.38 13.08 5.80
C TYR A 210 -1.74 13.53 6.33
N LEU A 211 -2.23 12.80 7.32
CA LEU A 211 -3.51 13.04 7.98
C LEU A 211 -3.21 13.67 9.35
N LEU A 212 -3.46 14.99 9.45
CA LEU A 212 -3.10 15.79 10.60
C LEU A 212 -4.23 16.77 10.92
N ASP A 213 -4.53 16.97 12.20
CA ASP A 213 -5.52 17.93 12.72
C ASP A 213 -6.89 17.83 12.04
N GLY A 214 -7.30 16.62 11.64
CA GLY A 214 -8.56 16.40 10.95
C GLY A 214 -8.57 16.81 9.49
N HIS A 215 -7.40 16.96 8.87
CA HIS A 215 -7.23 17.30 7.44
C HIS A 215 -6.36 16.29 6.71
N ALA A 216 -6.58 16.15 5.40
CA ALA A 216 -5.76 15.32 4.53
C ALA A 216 -4.95 16.20 3.58
N HIS A 217 -3.63 16.03 3.60
CA HIS A 217 -2.69 16.78 2.79
C HIS A 217 -1.79 15.84 1.97
N TYR A 218 -1.22 16.36 0.89
CA TYR A 218 -0.19 15.68 0.10
C TYR A 218 0.93 16.64 -0.20
N GLY A 219 2.17 16.16 -0.10
CA GLY A 219 3.36 16.93 -0.46
C GLY A 219 4.46 16.02 -1.01
N ALA A 220 5.41 16.62 -1.75
CA ALA A 220 6.62 15.93 -2.14
C ALA A 220 7.41 15.51 -0.88
N ILE A 221 8.14 14.39 -0.96
CA ILE A 221 8.80 13.85 0.24
C ILE A 221 9.78 14.85 0.88
N GLY A 222 10.44 15.65 0.06
CA GLY A 222 11.36 16.68 0.54
C GLY A 222 10.71 17.81 1.35
N ASP A 223 9.41 18.06 1.13
CA ASP A 223 8.61 19.06 1.84
C ASP A 223 7.95 18.47 3.09
N VAL A 224 7.51 17.20 3.01
CA VAL A 224 6.84 16.50 4.12
C VAL A 224 7.84 16.06 5.19
N VAL A 225 9.06 15.69 4.79
CA VAL A 225 10.14 15.33 5.74
C VAL A 225 10.78 16.61 6.31
N ASP A 226 9.99 17.29 7.14
CA ASP A 226 10.34 18.48 7.92
C ASP A 226 10.23 18.17 9.42
N SER A 227 11.16 18.72 10.22
CA SER A 227 11.23 18.41 11.66
C SER A 227 10.00 18.88 12.44
N ASP A 228 9.47 20.06 12.09
CA ASP A 228 8.33 20.63 12.80
C ASP A 228 7.05 19.90 12.44
N LEU A 229 6.85 19.61 11.15
CA LEU A 229 5.70 18.81 10.67
C LEU A 229 5.69 17.41 11.27
N LEU A 230 6.82 16.69 11.25
CA LEU A 230 6.90 15.34 11.80
C LEU A 230 6.78 15.33 13.33
N THR A 231 7.34 16.34 14.02
CA THR A 231 7.15 16.48 15.46
C THR A 231 5.68 16.68 15.82
N HIS A 232 4.97 17.52 15.07
CA HIS A 232 3.52 17.71 15.27
C HIS A 232 2.73 16.45 14.93
N LEU A 233 3.08 15.77 13.82
CA LEU A 233 2.37 14.56 13.37
C LEU A 233 2.46 13.39 14.36
N TYR A 234 3.61 13.23 15.02
CA TYR A 234 3.88 12.10 15.92
C TYR A 234 3.83 12.48 17.41
N ASP A 235 3.57 13.74 17.74
CA ASP A 235 3.56 14.29 19.11
C ASP A 235 4.84 13.92 19.90
N THR A 236 5.99 13.90 19.18
CA THR A 236 7.29 13.52 19.71
C THR A 236 8.36 14.30 18.94
N PRO A 237 9.35 14.90 19.64
CA PRO A 237 10.42 15.65 18.97
C PRO A 237 11.13 14.79 17.92
N ILE A 238 11.01 15.14 16.66
CA ILE A 238 11.66 14.46 15.54
C ILE A 238 12.64 15.42 14.88
N LYS A 239 13.89 14.99 14.72
CA LYS A 239 14.90 15.71 13.95
C LYS A 239 15.07 15.06 12.58
N VAL A 240 15.01 15.87 11.55
CA VAL A 240 15.35 15.46 10.18
C VAL A 240 16.83 15.74 9.96
N VAL A 241 17.56 14.72 9.57
CA VAL A 241 18.98 14.81 9.22
C VAL A 241 19.12 14.59 7.72
N ARG A 242 19.74 15.55 7.04
CA ARG A 242 20.12 15.41 5.62
C ARG A 242 21.60 15.10 5.55
N THR A 243 21.97 14.01 4.89
CA THR A 243 23.40 13.70 4.66
C THR A 243 23.98 14.61 3.57
N ALA A 244 25.30 14.65 3.48
CA ALA A 244 25.99 15.37 2.39
C ALA A 244 25.68 14.78 1.00
N GLN A 245 25.19 13.53 0.94
CA GLN A 245 24.77 12.85 -0.28
C GLN A 245 23.29 13.10 -0.61
N GLY A 246 22.54 13.79 0.26
CA GLY A 246 21.14 14.12 0.07
C GLY A 246 20.14 13.11 0.68
N ASP A 247 20.62 12.05 1.32
CA ASP A 247 19.75 11.10 1.99
C ASP A 247 19.05 11.73 3.20
N LEU A 248 17.81 11.36 3.42
CA LEU A 248 16.97 11.82 4.52
C LEU A 248 16.86 10.74 5.59
N PHE A 249 16.96 11.13 6.84
CA PHE A 249 16.72 10.27 8.00
C PHE A 249 15.95 11.05 9.05
N THR A 250 15.02 10.39 9.73
CA THR A 250 14.34 10.95 10.90
C THR A 250 14.89 10.29 12.17
N ARG A 251 15.05 11.08 13.22
CA ARG A 251 15.51 10.62 14.54
C ARG A 251 14.62 11.24 15.62
N SER A 252 14.03 10.40 16.44
CA SER A 252 13.35 10.76 17.69
C SER A 252 14.33 10.91 18.84
#